data_848548c946ac81c40d2a6e2ffde3b874
#
_entry.id   848548c946ac81c40d2a6e2ffde3b874
#
_cell.length_a   1.000
_cell.length_b   1.000
_cell.length_c   1.000
_cell.angle_alpha   90.00
_cell.angle_beta   90.00
_cell.angle_gamma   90.00
#
_symmetry.space_group_name_H-M   'P 1'
#
loop_
_entity.id
_entity.type
_entity.pdbx_description
1 polymer ?
#
loop_
_entity_poly.entity_id
_entity_poly.type
_entity_poly.pdbx_seq_one_letter_code
_entity_poly.pdbx_strand_id
1 'polypeptide(L)'
;MSSKDAVNDLLSRTKAIVDTIVDGVITISDHGLIETVNPAAENIFVYKKEELIGKNVSMLMPAPYQHEHDGYLRNYLNTGNKKIIGIGREVTGRRSDGSTFPLELAISEMEVNGQRMFTGIVRDISQRKDTEEKLRELLARTKAILDTIVDGVITISDRGLIETVNPAAEKIFGYRLDELSGKNVSMLMPNPYRAEHDQYLNNYLSTGEKQIIGIGREVTGLRKNGSTFPLELAISEMEVNGQRMFTGIVRDISERKETEDQLRSAMRRVHEQQIKDEFIATVSHELRTPLTSIKASLELIIGGAIDKKSSQADMLINIAHKNSDRLLLLINDILDISKIESEKMQFNRQDIRVKPFLETAIFDNQAYAEKHQVKFILKQCPDSLYINVDPDRLMQVMSNLMSNAAKFSNQNSVVEISAYKVDNSVRIAVSDKGRGIPNDFQNRVFDKFTQADTSDKREMNGTGLGLHISKAIVEQHNGALSFISTPDKGSEFYIDLSILEGSHKGHHSE
;
A
#
# COMPACT_ATOMS: atom_id res chain seq x y z
N MET A 1 66.72 21.61 -64.01
CA MET A 1 66.08 22.53 -63.09
C MET A 1 67.15 23.45 -62.49
N SER A 2 67.00 24.75 -62.63
CA SER A 2 67.98 25.73 -62.13
C SER A 2 67.93 25.69 -60.59
N SER A 3 69.03 25.93 -59.85
CA SER A 3 69.12 26.01 -58.39
C SER A 3 68.10 27.01 -57.83
N LYS A 4 67.69 28.02 -58.57
CA LYS A 4 66.65 28.98 -58.30
C LYS A 4 65.23 28.35 -58.24
N ASP A 5 64.96 27.42 -59.19
CA ASP A 5 63.63 26.77 -59.22
C ASP A 5 63.39 25.80 -58.07
N ALA A 6 64.46 25.10 -57.65
CA ALA A 6 64.41 24.22 -56.48
C ALA A 6 64.22 24.99 -55.18
N VAL A 7 64.83 26.14 -55.03
CA VAL A 7 64.66 27.01 -53.84
C VAL A 7 63.25 27.63 -53.80
N ASN A 8 62.72 28.07 -54.96
CA ASN A 8 61.35 28.58 -55.03
C ASN A 8 60.31 27.52 -54.75
N ASP A 9 60.49 26.28 -55.20
CA ASP A 9 59.57 25.14 -54.87
C ASP A 9 59.62 24.82 -53.44
N LEU A 10 60.77 24.76 -52.76
CA LEU A 10 60.91 24.52 -51.36
C LEU A 10 60.23 25.61 -50.52
N LEU A 11 60.43 26.88 -50.87
CA LEU A 11 59.80 28.02 -50.21
C LEU A 11 58.27 27.96 -50.31
N SER A 12 57.78 27.66 -51.53
CA SER A 12 56.32 27.53 -51.74
C SER A 12 55.70 26.41 -50.89
N ARG A 13 56.36 25.26 -50.85
CA ARG A 13 55.92 24.11 -50.05
C ARG A 13 55.95 24.42 -48.55
N THR A 14 57.03 25.02 -48.08
CA THR A 14 57.12 25.37 -46.61
C THR A 14 56.04 26.38 -46.21
N LYS A 15 55.79 27.36 -47.09
CA LYS A 15 54.71 28.34 -46.82
C LYS A 15 53.33 27.64 -46.88
N ALA A 16 53.06 26.78 -47.83
CA ALA A 16 51.80 26.05 -47.91
C ALA A 16 51.56 25.18 -46.62
N ILE A 17 52.61 24.52 -46.14
CA ILE A 17 52.54 23.76 -44.87
C ILE A 17 52.14 24.65 -43.69
N VAL A 18 52.84 25.78 -43.50
CA VAL A 18 52.57 26.70 -42.38
C VAL A 18 51.17 27.34 -42.51
N ASP A 19 50.74 27.65 -43.76
CA ASP A 19 49.45 28.28 -44.01
C ASP A 19 48.27 27.31 -43.81
N THR A 20 48.51 25.98 -43.90
CA THR A 20 47.47 24.93 -43.69
C THR A 20 47.42 24.42 -42.24
N ILE A 21 48.35 24.75 -41.37
CA ILE A 21 48.31 24.37 -39.95
C ILE A 21 47.15 25.08 -39.28
N VAL A 22 46.34 24.29 -38.52
CA VAL A 22 45.19 24.81 -37.77
C VAL A 22 45.60 25.66 -36.58
N ASP A 23 46.76 25.38 -36.01
CA ASP A 23 47.33 26.14 -34.94
C ASP A 23 47.93 27.46 -35.46
N GLY A 24 47.81 28.54 -34.65
CA GLY A 24 48.44 29.80 -34.95
C GLY A 24 49.97 29.69 -34.80
N VAL A 25 50.70 30.08 -35.84
CA VAL A 25 52.18 30.15 -35.83
C VAL A 25 52.57 31.59 -35.92
N ILE A 26 53.33 32.06 -34.91
CA ILE A 26 53.82 33.43 -34.79
C ILE A 26 55.35 33.39 -34.60
N THR A 27 56.10 34.08 -35.45
CA THR A 27 57.53 34.21 -35.26
C THR A 27 57.84 35.63 -34.81
N ILE A 28 58.69 35.76 -33.80
CA ILE A 28 59.11 37.04 -33.28
C ILE A 28 60.64 37.16 -33.29
N SER A 29 61.14 38.38 -33.37
CA SER A 29 62.53 38.70 -33.15
C SER A 29 62.98 38.59 -31.68
N ASP A 30 64.28 38.75 -31.41
CA ASP A 30 64.87 38.85 -30.07
C ASP A 30 64.41 40.09 -29.28
N HIS A 31 63.80 41.06 -29.98
CA HIS A 31 63.15 42.24 -29.36
C HIS A 31 61.62 42.07 -29.14
N GLY A 32 61.06 40.87 -29.42
CA GLY A 32 59.65 40.59 -29.28
C GLY A 32 58.76 41.15 -30.40
N LEU A 33 59.35 41.64 -31.50
CA LEU A 33 58.61 42.13 -32.67
C LEU A 33 58.15 40.98 -33.54
N ILE A 34 56.86 40.98 -33.90
CA ILE A 34 56.25 39.96 -34.77
C ILE A 34 56.81 40.10 -36.20
N GLU A 35 57.43 39.04 -36.72
CA GLU A 35 57.98 39.00 -38.08
C GLU A 35 57.12 38.23 -39.05
N THR A 36 56.56 37.10 -38.57
CA THR A 36 55.64 36.33 -39.42
C THR A 36 54.47 35.82 -38.61
N VAL A 37 53.29 35.67 -39.26
CA VAL A 37 52.11 35.02 -38.76
C VAL A 37 51.49 34.18 -39.86
N ASN A 38 50.90 33.04 -39.51
CA ASN A 38 50.12 32.26 -40.43
C ASN A 38 48.61 32.65 -40.37
N PRO A 39 47.78 32.22 -41.34
CA PRO A 39 46.36 32.56 -41.38
C PRO A 39 45.59 32.09 -40.12
N ALA A 40 46.00 30.98 -39.48
CA ALA A 40 45.38 30.51 -38.27
C ALA A 40 45.59 31.48 -37.10
N ALA A 41 46.79 32.08 -36.95
CA ALA A 41 47.05 33.09 -35.93
C ALA A 41 46.20 34.36 -36.17
N GLU A 42 46.02 34.79 -37.41
CA GLU A 42 45.14 35.91 -37.74
C GLU A 42 43.67 35.62 -37.28
N ASN A 43 43.19 34.41 -37.55
CA ASN A 43 41.82 33.99 -37.15
C ASN A 43 41.68 33.86 -35.63
N ILE A 44 42.67 33.27 -34.93
CA ILE A 44 42.65 33.07 -33.49
C ILE A 44 42.65 34.41 -32.77
N PHE A 45 43.49 35.35 -33.12
CA PHE A 45 43.62 36.65 -32.45
C PHE A 45 42.70 37.73 -33.03
N VAL A 46 42.06 37.45 -34.15
CA VAL A 46 41.16 38.38 -34.87
C VAL A 46 41.87 39.67 -35.30
N TYR A 47 43.13 39.56 -35.73
CA TYR A 47 43.93 40.64 -36.35
C TYR A 47 44.27 40.26 -37.77
N LYS A 48 44.44 41.26 -38.62
CA LYS A 48 45.02 41.06 -39.95
C LYS A 48 46.55 41.05 -39.85
N LYS A 49 47.20 40.32 -40.72
CA LYS A 49 48.64 40.20 -40.77
C LYS A 49 49.33 41.55 -40.77
N GLU A 50 48.83 42.52 -41.52
CA GLU A 50 49.38 43.89 -41.62
C GLU A 50 49.32 44.65 -40.30
N GLU A 51 48.40 44.30 -39.40
CA GLU A 51 48.25 44.92 -38.09
C GLU A 51 49.20 44.32 -37.04
N LEU A 52 49.68 43.10 -37.29
CA LEU A 52 50.55 42.33 -36.41
C LEU A 52 52.04 42.51 -36.71
N ILE A 53 52.40 42.49 -37.98
CA ILE A 53 53.82 42.57 -38.44
C ILE A 53 54.46 43.87 -37.92
N GLY A 54 55.66 43.72 -37.29
CA GLY A 54 56.42 44.83 -36.73
C GLY A 54 55.91 45.36 -35.40
N LYS A 55 54.79 44.78 -34.87
CA LYS A 55 54.30 45.12 -33.54
C LYS A 55 54.88 44.16 -32.49
N ASN A 56 54.90 44.59 -31.24
CA ASN A 56 55.34 43.73 -30.15
C ASN A 56 54.27 42.68 -29.85
N VAL A 57 54.69 41.41 -29.72
CA VAL A 57 53.80 40.26 -29.44
C VAL A 57 53.02 40.36 -28.14
N SER A 58 53.50 41.20 -27.24
CA SER A 58 52.82 41.50 -25.95
C SER A 58 51.39 42.06 -26.16
N MET A 59 51.10 42.64 -27.34
CA MET A 59 49.72 43.08 -27.66
C MET A 59 48.69 41.96 -27.68
N LEU A 60 49.13 40.73 -27.85
CA LEU A 60 48.30 39.50 -27.87
C LEU A 60 48.06 38.93 -26.46
N MET A 61 48.54 39.60 -25.42
CA MET A 61 48.45 39.17 -24.03
C MET A 61 47.65 40.16 -23.18
N PRO A 62 46.89 39.72 -22.22
CA PRO A 62 46.25 40.61 -21.23
C PRO A 62 47.22 41.11 -20.20
N ALA A 63 46.88 42.16 -19.49
CA ALA A 63 47.61 42.56 -18.29
C ALA A 63 47.54 41.47 -17.17
N PRO A 64 48.59 41.25 -16.37
CA PRO A 64 49.85 41.99 -16.33
C PRO A 64 50.89 41.51 -17.34
N TYR A 65 50.69 40.35 -18.00
CA TYR A 65 51.66 39.69 -18.88
C TYR A 65 52.11 40.57 -20.05
N GLN A 66 51.21 41.46 -20.52
CA GLN A 66 51.50 42.41 -21.59
C GLN A 66 52.72 43.33 -21.22
N HIS A 67 52.79 43.76 -19.96
CA HIS A 67 53.87 44.65 -19.51
C HIS A 67 55.16 43.89 -19.11
N GLU A 68 55.00 42.64 -18.74
CA GLU A 68 56.08 41.81 -18.22
C GLU A 68 56.85 41.05 -19.32
N HIS A 69 56.21 40.84 -20.47
CA HIS A 69 56.73 39.99 -21.53
C HIS A 69 58.16 40.37 -21.97
N ASP A 70 58.41 41.64 -22.20
CA ASP A 70 59.78 42.10 -22.64
C ASP A 70 60.81 41.90 -21.53
N GLY A 71 60.38 41.91 -20.29
CA GLY A 71 61.22 41.56 -19.14
C GLY A 71 61.57 40.07 -19.11
N TYR A 72 60.62 39.20 -19.40
CA TYR A 72 60.83 37.74 -19.50
C TYR A 72 61.76 37.39 -20.66
N LEU A 73 61.59 38.02 -21.82
CA LEU A 73 62.42 37.80 -23.00
C LEU A 73 63.89 38.28 -22.75
N ARG A 74 64.10 39.49 -22.21
CA ARG A 74 65.44 40.01 -21.84
C ARG A 74 66.12 39.12 -20.78
N ASN A 75 65.38 38.64 -19.78
CA ASN A 75 65.97 37.78 -18.75
C ASN A 75 66.41 36.44 -19.40
N TYR A 76 65.61 35.87 -20.29
CA TYR A 76 66.02 34.67 -21.01
C TYR A 76 67.25 34.87 -21.88
N LEU A 77 67.28 35.93 -22.64
CA LEU A 77 68.46 36.27 -23.52
C LEU A 77 69.75 36.44 -22.71
N ASN A 78 69.69 37.01 -21.50
CA ASN A 78 70.82 37.24 -20.65
C ASN A 78 71.28 36.04 -19.83
N THR A 79 70.33 35.18 -19.37
CA THR A 79 70.62 34.11 -18.45
C THR A 79 70.55 32.71 -18.99
N GLY A 80 69.92 32.52 -20.18
CA GLY A 80 69.63 31.20 -20.78
C GLY A 80 68.61 30.38 -20.02
N ASN A 81 68.00 30.91 -18.96
CA ASN A 81 67.04 30.18 -18.13
C ASN A 81 65.66 30.05 -18.85
N LYS A 82 65.36 28.86 -19.32
CA LYS A 82 64.11 28.52 -20.06
C LYS A 82 62.95 28.41 -19.05
N LYS A 83 62.07 29.41 -18.98
CA LYS A 83 60.81 29.31 -18.18
C LYS A 83 59.62 28.73 -18.97
N ILE A 84 59.58 28.99 -20.30
CA ILE A 84 58.44 28.66 -21.15
C ILE A 84 58.88 27.93 -22.43
N ILE A 85 60.13 28.12 -22.84
CA ILE A 85 60.67 27.57 -24.09
C ILE A 85 60.81 26.04 -23.99
N GLY A 86 60.15 25.31 -24.90
CA GLY A 86 60.18 23.84 -24.97
C GLY A 86 59.14 23.11 -24.15
N ILE A 87 58.25 23.82 -23.44
CA ILE A 87 57.17 23.22 -22.62
C ILE A 87 55.87 23.96 -22.96
N GLY A 88 54.88 23.21 -23.51
CA GLY A 88 53.55 23.77 -23.74
C GLY A 88 52.89 24.19 -22.44
N ARG A 89 52.26 25.36 -22.42
CA ARG A 89 51.51 25.87 -21.26
C ARG A 89 50.16 26.43 -21.69
N GLU A 90 49.16 26.24 -20.79
CA GLU A 90 47.92 26.98 -20.91
C GLU A 90 48.14 28.42 -20.40
N VAL A 91 47.81 29.38 -21.24
CA VAL A 91 47.90 30.83 -20.93
C VAL A 91 46.67 31.54 -21.48
N THR A 92 46.54 32.83 -21.14
CA THR A 92 45.41 33.64 -21.63
C THR A 92 45.88 34.56 -22.75
N GLY A 93 45.25 34.45 -23.93
CA GLY A 93 45.43 35.37 -25.04
C GLY A 93 44.40 36.51 -25.02
N ARG A 94 44.72 37.57 -25.76
CA ARG A 94 43.83 38.72 -25.96
C ARG A 94 43.62 38.96 -27.46
N ARG A 95 42.38 39.04 -27.90
CA ARG A 95 41.95 39.32 -29.29
C ARG A 95 41.95 40.84 -29.55
N SER A 96 41.78 41.20 -30.82
CA SER A 96 41.71 42.62 -31.24
C SER A 96 40.55 43.40 -30.65
N ASP A 97 39.44 42.76 -30.32
CA ASP A 97 38.26 43.33 -29.67
C ASP A 97 38.41 43.51 -28.14
N GLY A 98 39.58 43.10 -27.61
CA GLY A 98 39.88 43.15 -26.19
C GLY A 98 39.41 41.93 -25.38
N SER A 99 38.64 41.00 -25.97
CA SER A 99 38.24 39.75 -25.33
C SER A 99 39.45 38.87 -25.03
N THR A 100 39.37 38.12 -23.94
CA THR A 100 40.37 37.14 -23.52
C THR A 100 39.90 35.73 -23.73
N PHE A 101 40.82 34.84 -24.06
CA PHE A 101 40.51 33.42 -24.31
C PHE A 101 41.67 32.53 -23.86
N PRO A 102 41.38 31.29 -23.42
CA PRO A 102 42.42 30.33 -23.05
C PRO A 102 43.09 29.77 -24.28
N LEU A 103 44.39 29.74 -24.28
CA LEU A 103 45.22 29.16 -25.35
C LEU A 103 46.35 28.30 -24.77
N GLU A 104 46.74 27.29 -25.52
CA GLU A 104 47.94 26.53 -25.29
C GLU A 104 49.05 27.13 -26.13
N LEU A 105 50.17 27.50 -25.48
CA LEU A 105 51.32 28.15 -26.10
C LEU A 105 52.55 27.25 -25.96
N ALA A 106 53.19 26.94 -27.09
CA ALA A 106 54.49 26.30 -27.15
C ALA A 106 55.46 27.23 -27.86
N ILE A 107 56.64 27.45 -27.26
CA ILE A 107 57.67 28.36 -27.82
C ILE A 107 58.93 27.57 -28.14
N SER A 108 59.47 27.77 -29.33
CA SER A 108 60.77 27.24 -29.75
C SER A 108 61.69 28.38 -30.17
N GLU A 109 62.97 28.26 -29.85
CA GLU A 109 64.01 29.13 -30.34
C GLU A 109 64.59 28.61 -31.64
N MET A 110 64.87 29.50 -32.57
CA MET A 110 65.57 29.20 -33.82
C MET A 110 66.57 30.32 -34.14
N GLU A 111 67.57 30.00 -34.95
CA GLU A 111 68.54 30.98 -35.50
C GLU A 111 68.38 31.02 -37.02
N VAL A 112 68.23 32.22 -37.54
CA VAL A 112 68.14 32.45 -39.01
C VAL A 112 69.07 33.56 -39.38
N ASN A 113 70.01 33.31 -40.29
CA ASN A 113 71.02 34.25 -40.71
C ASN A 113 71.85 34.92 -39.61
N GLY A 114 72.08 34.14 -38.52
CA GLY A 114 72.85 34.67 -37.37
C GLY A 114 71.99 35.52 -36.41
N GLN A 115 70.69 35.66 -36.64
CA GLN A 115 69.74 36.33 -35.72
C GLN A 115 68.90 35.32 -34.96
N ARG A 116 68.76 35.52 -33.66
CA ARG A 116 67.86 34.70 -32.80
C ARG A 116 66.43 35.10 -33.02
N MET A 117 65.59 34.13 -33.19
CA MET A 117 64.14 34.27 -33.35
C MET A 117 63.41 33.25 -32.50
N PHE A 118 62.15 33.53 -32.20
CA PHE A 118 61.28 32.60 -31.45
C PHE A 118 60.03 32.34 -32.25
N THR A 119 59.68 31.08 -32.31
CA THR A 119 58.40 30.65 -32.89
C THR A 119 57.45 30.18 -31.80
N GLY A 120 56.30 30.85 -31.69
CA GLY A 120 55.20 30.47 -30.83
C GLY A 120 54.14 29.70 -31.64
N ILE A 121 53.78 28.52 -31.16
CA ILE A 121 52.61 27.78 -31.67
C ILE A 121 51.49 28.02 -30.67
N VAL A 122 50.34 28.47 -31.17
CA VAL A 122 49.17 28.88 -30.38
C VAL A 122 47.98 28.07 -30.81
N ARG A 123 47.38 27.39 -29.86
CA ARG A 123 46.11 26.65 -30.04
C ARG A 123 45.02 27.26 -29.18
N ASP A 124 43.92 27.67 -29.77
CA ASP A 124 42.74 28.08 -29.02
C ASP A 124 42.07 26.84 -28.40
N ILE A 125 41.97 26.84 -27.04
CA ILE A 125 41.38 25.74 -26.29
C ILE A 125 40.04 26.11 -25.67
N SER A 126 39.39 27.20 -26.11
CA SER A 126 38.10 27.65 -25.58
C SER A 126 37.03 26.57 -25.69
N GLN A 127 36.89 25.94 -26.89
CA GLN A 127 35.89 24.89 -27.10
C GLN A 127 36.12 23.65 -26.21
N ARG A 128 37.39 23.29 -26.00
CA ARG A 128 37.74 22.19 -25.08
C ARG A 128 37.34 22.51 -23.64
N LYS A 129 37.69 23.71 -23.15
CA LYS A 129 37.34 24.17 -21.79
C LYS A 129 35.82 24.25 -21.61
N ASP A 130 35.09 24.82 -22.53
CA ASP A 130 33.63 24.89 -22.49
C ASP A 130 32.98 23.51 -22.40
N THR A 131 33.51 22.55 -23.20
CA THR A 131 33.00 21.18 -23.19
C THR A 131 33.28 20.47 -21.84
N GLU A 132 34.51 20.64 -21.33
CA GLU A 132 34.89 20.10 -20.00
C GLU A 132 34.06 20.70 -18.89
N GLU A 133 33.78 22.00 -18.90
CA GLU A 133 32.97 22.70 -17.92
C GLU A 133 31.50 22.23 -17.98
N LYS A 134 30.91 22.16 -19.18
CA LYS A 134 29.55 21.64 -19.39
C LYS A 134 29.40 20.20 -18.91
N LEU A 135 30.38 19.35 -19.20
CA LEU A 135 30.38 17.97 -18.74
C LEU A 135 30.46 17.91 -17.20
N ARG A 136 31.34 18.73 -16.60
CA ARG A 136 31.47 18.81 -15.14
C ARG A 136 30.18 19.29 -14.47
N GLU A 137 29.55 20.31 -15.06
CA GLU A 137 28.26 20.83 -14.55
C GLU A 137 27.17 19.77 -14.66
N LEU A 138 27.07 19.06 -15.79
CA LEU A 138 26.09 18.00 -15.98
C LEU A 138 26.27 16.86 -14.98
N LEU A 139 27.51 16.41 -14.78
CA LEU A 139 27.82 15.37 -13.78
C LEU A 139 27.48 15.81 -12.37
N ALA A 140 27.84 17.05 -12.00
CA ALA A 140 27.51 17.61 -10.68
C ALA A 140 25.99 17.69 -10.46
N ARG A 141 25.25 18.13 -11.48
CA ARG A 141 23.79 18.21 -11.45
C ARG A 141 23.15 16.84 -11.30
N THR A 142 23.59 15.85 -12.10
CA THR A 142 23.08 14.49 -12.04
C THR A 142 23.33 13.86 -10.68
N LYS A 143 24.55 14.06 -10.13
CA LYS A 143 24.88 13.59 -8.78
C LYS A 143 24.00 14.25 -7.72
N ALA A 144 23.81 15.55 -7.77
CA ALA A 144 22.97 16.27 -6.80
C ALA A 144 21.51 15.77 -6.83
N ILE A 145 20.97 15.47 -8.00
CA ILE A 145 19.63 14.86 -8.14
C ILE A 145 19.58 13.51 -7.42
N LEU A 146 20.52 12.60 -7.71
CA LEU A 146 20.56 11.27 -7.10
C LEU A 146 20.76 11.35 -5.58
N ASP A 147 21.54 12.32 -5.09
CA ASP A 147 21.81 12.50 -3.66
C ASP A 147 20.62 13.08 -2.88
N THR A 148 19.70 13.78 -3.55
CA THR A 148 18.52 14.42 -2.94
C THR A 148 17.24 13.58 -3.04
N ILE A 149 17.19 12.56 -3.89
CA ILE A 149 16.06 11.63 -3.99
C ILE A 149 15.91 10.87 -2.67
N VAL A 150 14.67 10.86 -2.14
CA VAL A 150 14.32 10.14 -0.90
C VAL A 150 14.27 8.62 -1.11
N ASP A 151 13.92 8.20 -2.33
CA ASP A 151 13.88 6.78 -2.69
C ASP A 151 15.30 6.25 -2.91
N GLY A 152 15.54 5.01 -2.49
CA GLY A 152 16.79 4.32 -2.76
C GLY A 152 16.91 4.00 -4.25
N VAL A 153 18.03 4.35 -4.86
CA VAL A 153 18.36 3.99 -6.24
C VAL A 153 19.54 3.06 -6.21
N ILE A 154 19.37 1.88 -6.80
CA ILE A 154 20.40 0.82 -6.87
C ILE A 154 20.56 0.42 -8.33
N THR A 155 21.77 0.47 -8.85
CA THR A 155 22.08 -0.04 -10.19
C THR A 155 22.85 -1.34 -10.10
N ILE A 156 22.45 -2.33 -10.88
CA ILE A 156 23.09 -3.65 -10.95
C ILE A 156 23.46 -4.02 -12.38
N SER A 157 24.50 -4.83 -12.52
CA SER A 157 24.86 -5.45 -13.80
C SER A 157 23.88 -6.55 -14.21
N ASP A 158 24.06 -7.09 -15.41
CA ASP A 158 23.36 -8.27 -15.94
C ASP A 158 23.57 -9.55 -15.08
N ARG A 159 24.56 -9.55 -14.19
CA ARG A 159 24.82 -10.64 -13.24
C ARG A 159 24.27 -10.40 -11.83
N GLY A 160 23.49 -9.35 -11.64
CA GLY A 160 22.94 -8.97 -10.35
C GLY A 160 23.94 -8.35 -9.37
N LEU A 161 25.14 -7.94 -9.86
CA LEU A 161 26.14 -7.30 -9.02
C LEU A 161 25.85 -5.79 -8.89
N ILE A 162 25.85 -5.28 -7.68
CA ILE A 162 25.62 -3.85 -7.38
C ILE A 162 26.79 -3.03 -7.88
N GLU A 163 26.51 -2.06 -8.72
CA GLU A 163 27.49 -1.11 -9.27
C GLU A 163 27.42 0.25 -8.55
N THR A 164 26.21 0.78 -8.40
CA THR A 164 26.02 2.05 -7.70
C THR A 164 24.79 2.00 -6.79
N VAL A 165 24.86 2.78 -5.73
CA VAL A 165 23.74 3.10 -4.85
C VAL A 165 23.75 4.58 -4.50
N ASN A 166 22.59 5.20 -4.31
CA ASN A 166 22.49 6.55 -3.82
C ASN A 166 22.47 6.57 -2.27
N PRO A 167 22.67 7.74 -1.62
CA PRO A 167 22.67 7.86 -0.16
C PRO A 167 21.36 7.41 0.51
N ALA A 168 20.22 7.50 -0.20
CA ALA A 168 18.95 7.02 0.32
C ALA A 168 18.93 5.48 0.43
N ALA A 169 19.44 4.75 -0.56
CA ALA A 169 19.57 3.29 -0.50
C ALA A 169 20.50 2.85 0.64
N GLU A 170 21.62 3.56 0.86
CA GLU A 170 22.51 3.29 1.99
C GLU A 170 21.76 3.41 3.35
N LYS A 171 20.97 4.47 3.51
CA LYS A 171 20.15 4.69 4.72
C LYS A 171 19.06 3.64 4.89
N ILE A 172 18.34 3.31 3.82
CA ILE A 172 17.24 2.35 3.84
C ILE A 172 17.75 0.96 4.26
N PHE A 173 18.84 0.48 3.66
CA PHE A 173 19.37 -0.85 3.94
C PHE A 173 20.38 -0.92 5.08
N GLY A 174 20.94 0.22 5.49
CA GLY A 174 21.95 0.31 6.56
C GLY A 174 23.34 -0.15 6.15
N TYR A 175 23.65 -0.22 4.86
CA TYR A 175 24.96 -0.53 4.31
C TYR A 175 25.58 0.72 3.69
N ARG A 176 26.89 0.75 3.61
CA ARG A 176 27.64 1.76 2.86
C ARG A 176 27.91 1.27 1.44
N LEU A 177 28.14 2.19 0.50
CA LEU A 177 28.44 1.85 -0.89
C LEU A 177 29.65 0.89 -1.01
N ASP A 178 30.70 1.09 -0.22
CA ASP A 178 31.90 0.25 -0.20
C ASP A 178 31.63 -1.20 0.25
N GLU A 179 30.58 -1.40 1.04
CA GLU A 179 30.14 -2.74 1.48
C GLU A 179 29.24 -3.43 0.45
N LEU A 180 28.56 -2.66 -0.38
CA LEU A 180 27.58 -3.14 -1.39
C LEU A 180 28.19 -3.34 -2.77
N SER A 181 29.13 -2.49 -3.16
CA SER A 181 29.73 -2.51 -4.51
C SER A 181 30.37 -3.85 -4.83
N GLY A 182 30.01 -4.40 -5.99
CA GLY A 182 30.46 -5.71 -6.47
C GLY A 182 29.82 -6.92 -5.76
N LYS A 183 28.91 -6.70 -4.79
CA LYS A 183 28.13 -7.79 -4.15
C LYS A 183 26.84 -8.03 -4.94
N ASN A 184 26.31 -9.27 -4.80
CA ASN A 184 25.03 -9.59 -5.42
C ASN A 184 23.89 -8.92 -4.65
N VAL A 185 22.98 -8.28 -5.38
CA VAL A 185 21.82 -7.53 -4.82
C VAL A 185 20.88 -8.43 -3.99
N SER A 186 20.91 -9.74 -4.21
CA SER A 186 20.14 -10.72 -3.43
C SER A 186 20.42 -10.66 -1.92
N MET A 187 21.57 -10.08 -1.51
CA MET A 187 21.88 -9.88 -0.09
C MET A 187 20.89 -8.92 0.61
N LEU A 188 20.19 -8.09 -0.14
CA LEU A 188 19.18 -7.13 0.35
C LEU A 188 17.79 -7.75 0.47
N MET A 189 17.66 -9.05 0.24
CA MET A 189 16.40 -9.80 0.22
C MET A 189 16.41 -10.92 1.26
N PRO A 190 15.26 -11.19 1.94
CA PRO A 190 15.13 -12.36 2.79
C PRO A 190 14.93 -13.64 1.95
N ASN A 191 15.08 -14.81 2.57
CA ASN A 191 14.66 -16.07 1.95
C ASN A 191 13.13 -16.14 1.85
N PRO A 192 12.55 -16.76 0.80
CA PRO A 192 13.21 -17.52 -0.27
C PRO A 192 13.78 -16.68 -1.41
N TYR A 193 13.36 -15.41 -1.54
CA TYR A 193 13.69 -14.52 -2.67
C TYR A 193 15.19 -14.37 -2.91
N ARG A 194 15.98 -14.40 -1.83
CA ARG A 194 17.43 -14.35 -1.91
C ARG A 194 18.03 -15.49 -2.73
N ALA A 195 17.51 -16.71 -2.57
CA ALA A 195 18.00 -17.90 -3.28
C ALA A 195 17.51 -17.96 -4.74
N GLU A 196 16.38 -17.34 -5.03
CA GLU A 196 15.70 -17.43 -6.33
C GLU A 196 16.03 -16.24 -7.26
N HIS A 197 16.60 -15.16 -6.72
CA HIS A 197 16.82 -13.91 -7.46
C HIS A 197 17.61 -14.09 -8.75
N ASP A 198 18.74 -14.81 -8.67
CA ASP A 198 19.60 -15.00 -9.84
C ASP A 198 18.91 -15.86 -10.91
N GLN A 199 18.02 -16.77 -10.52
CA GLN A 199 17.21 -17.54 -11.44
C GLN A 199 16.17 -16.66 -12.15
N TYR A 200 15.52 -15.73 -11.44
CA TYR A 200 14.60 -14.75 -12.06
C TYR A 200 15.32 -13.87 -13.05
N LEU A 201 16.51 -13.39 -12.72
CA LEU A 201 17.32 -12.56 -13.60
C LEU A 201 17.74 -13.32 -14.87
N ASN A 202 18.23 -14.54 -14.72
CA ASN A 202 18.62 -15.39 -15.84
C ASN A 202 17.43 -15.76 -16.74
N ASN A 203 16.28 -16.06 -16.17
CA ASN A 203 15.06 -16.33 -16.93
C ASN A 203 14.68 -15.10 -17.77
N TYR A 204 14.70 -13.90 -17.17
CA TYR A 204 14.42 -12.68 -17.91
C TYR A 204 15.41 -12.44 -19.05
N LEU A 205 16.72 -12.58 -18.81
CA LEU A 205 17.76 -12.38 -19.81
C LEU A 205 17.64 -13.35 -20.98
N SER A 206 17.14 -14.57 -20.76
CA SER A 206 17.00 -15.62 -21.77
C SER A 206 15.67 -15.56 -22.52
N THR A 207 14.56 -15.21 -21.85
CA THR A 207 13.21 -15.27 -22.44
C THR A 207 12.63 -13.91 -22.82
N GLY A 208 13.12 -12.83 -22.18
CA GLY A 208 12.56 -11.49 -22.32
C GLY A 208 11.22 -11.31 -21.59
N GLU A 209 10.73 -12.32 -20.86
CA GLU A 209 9.46 -12.24 -20.13
C GLU A 209 9.60 -11.38 -18.86
N LYS A 210 8.93 -10.24 -18.86
CA LYS A 210 8.92 -9.28 -17.75
C LYS A 210 8.00 -9.73 -16.62
N GLN A 211 8.55 -10.24 -15.53
CA GLN A 211 7.77 -10.57 -14.33
C GLN A 211 7.66 -9.39 -13.33
N ILE A 212 8.70 -8.58 -13.22
CA ILE A 212 8.81 -7.48 -12.24
C ILE A 212 9.19 -6.16 -12.92
N ILE A 213 9.83 -6.20 -14.10
CA ILE A 213 10.34 -5.03 -14.79
C ILE A 213 9.20 -4.18 -15.33
N GLY A 214 9.14 -2.90 -14.94
CA GLY A 214 8.13 -1.93 -15.38
C GLY A 214 6.84 -1.90 -14.56
N ILE A 215 6.71 -2.72 -13.50
CA ILE A 215 5.55 -2.75 -12.60
C ILE A 215 6.05 -2.63 -11.16
N GLY A 216 5.68 -1.55 -10.47
CA GLY A 216 5.99 -1.41 -9.05
C GLY A 216 5.30 -2.51 -8.24
N ARG A 217 6.03 -3.15 -7.33
CA ARG A 217 5.51 -4.19 -6.42
C ARG A 217 5.94 -3.95 -4.99
N GLU A 218 5.03 -4.26 -4.07
CA GLU A 218 5.39 -4.36 -2.66
C GLU A 218 6.12 -5.69 -2.44
N VAL A 219 7.31 -5.61 -1.88
CA VAL A 219 8.16 -6.75 -1.54
C VAL A 219 8.78 -6.53 -0.17
N THR A 220 9.47 -7.55 0.34
CA THR A 220 10.15 -7.48 1.64
C THR A 220 11.65 -7.31 1.43
N GLY A 221 12.23 -6.26 2.02
CA GLY A 221 13.66 -6.02 2.07
C GLY A 221 14.29 -6.55 3.35
N LEU A 222 15.62 -6.75 3.30
CA LEU A 222 16.44 -7.17 4.43
C LEU A 222 17.53 -6.12 4.70
N ARG A 223 17.53 -5.54 5.91
CA ARG A 223 18.55 -4.57 6.33
C ARG A 223 19.80 -5.29 6.86
N LYS A 224 20.89 -4.56 6.97
CA LYS A 224 22.16 -5.04 7.53
C LYS A 224 22.05 -5.64 8.93
N ASN A 225 21.16 -5.09 9.75
CA ASN A 225 20.91 -5.58 11.12
C ASN A 225 20.09 -6.87 11.19
N GLY A 226 19.69 -7.43 10.03
CA GLY A 226 18.86 -8.63 9.94
C GLY A 226 17.35 -8.39 10.03
N SER A 227 16.89 -7.15 10.24
CA SER A 227 15.46 -6.83 10.23
C SER A 227 14.90 -6.82 8.82
N THR A 228 13.69 -7.30 8.67
CA THR A 228 12.92 -7.19 7.42
C THR A 228 11.99 -6.00 7.47
N PHE A 229 11.69 -5.42 6.31
CA PHE A 229 10.78 -4.28 6.18
C PHE A 229 10.05 -4.33 4.84
N PRO A 230 8.82 -3.79 4.77
CA PRO A 230 8.10 -3.69 3.51
C PRO A 230 8.68 -2.56 2.66
N LEU A 231 8.89 -2.82 1.39
CA LEU A 231 9.33 -1.82 0.43
C LEU A 231 8.56 -1.93 -0.88
N GLU A 232 8.43 -0.82 -1.58
CA GLU A 232 7.96 -0.77 -2.95
C GLU A 232 9.17 -0.75 -3.87
N LEU A 233 9.22 -1.72 -4.80
CA LEU A 233 10.32 -1.90 -5.75
C LEU A 233 9.82 -1.68 -7.17
N ALA A 234 10.48 -0.78 -7.90
CA ALA A 234 10.32 -0.62 -9.34
C ALA A 234 11.66 -0.88 -10.04
N ILE A 235 11.67 -1.70 -11.09
CA ILE A 235 12.88 -2.06 -11.82
C ILE A 235 12.75 -1.59 -13.27
N SER A 236 13.81 -0.97 -13.78
CA SER A 236 13.96 -0.58 -15.18
C SER A 236 15.24 -1.14 -15.75
N GLU A 237 15.20 -1.57 -17.00
CA GLU A 237 16.37 -1.96 -17.76
C GLU A 237 16.95 -0.74 -18.48
N MET A 238 18.27 -0.65 -18.53
CA MET A 238 19.01 0.35 -19.30
C MET A 238 20.21 -0.28 -19.99
N GLU A 239 20.70 0.35 -21.03
CA GLU A 239 21.92 -0.04 -21.74
C GLU A 239 22.94 1.09 -21.62
N VAL A 240 24.14 0.78 -21.16
CA VAL A 240 25.25 1.72 -21.05
C VAL A 240 26.49 1.11 -21.73
N ASN A 241 27.02 1.78 -22.73
CA ASN A 241 28.18 1.31 -23.49
C ASN A 241 28.06 -0.12 -24.07
N GLY A 242 26.85 -0.52 -24.48
CA GLY A 242 26.57 -1.87 -24.99
C GLY A 242 26.42 -2.94 -23.89
N GLN A 243 26.43 -2.56 -22.61
CA GLN A 243 26.19 -3.46 -21.48
C GLN A 243 24.78 -3.25 -20.92
N ARG A 244 24.06 -4.36 -20.70
CA ARG A 244 22.75 -4.34 -20.04
C ARG A 244 22.93 -4.14 -18.53
N MET A 245 22.14 -3.23 -17.98
CA MET A 245 22.11 -2.92 -16.56
C MET A 245 20.66 -2.76 -16.11
N PHE A 246 20.42 -2.90 -14.80
CA PHE A 246 19.11 -2.69 -14.23
C PHE A 246 19.18 -1.65 -13.11
N THR A 247 18.21 -0.76 -13.11
CA THR A 247 18.04 0.21 -12.03
C THR A 247 16.80 -0.15 -11.21
N GLY A 248 16.99 -0.42 -9.93
CA GLY A 248 15.94 -0.59 -8.96
C GLY A 248 15.70 0.70 -8.18
N ILE A 249 14.44 1.16 -8.15
CA ILE A 249 13.99 2.23 -7.25
C ILE A 249 13.30 1.55 -6.08
N VAL A 250 13.74 1.87 -4.87
CA VAL A 250 13.29 1.27 -3.62
C VAL A 250 12.73 2.35 -2.71
N ARG A 251 11.49 2.21 -2.31
CA ARG A 251 10.84 3.07 -1.31
C ARG A 251 10.50 2.26 -0.08
N ASP A 252 10.98 2.70 1.07
CA ASP A 252 10.55 2.14 2.36
C ASP A 252 9.12 2.58 2.64
N ILE A 253 8.21 1.62 2.80
CA ILE A 253 6.79 1.86 3.05
C ILE A 253 6.36 1.48 4.47
N SER A 254 7.32 1.31 5.39
CA SER A 254 7.05 0.92 6.79
C SER A 254 6.11 1.91 7.47
N GLU A 255 6.41 3.21 7.40
CA GLU A 255 5.60 4.27 8.01
C GLU A 255 4.17 4.34 7.40
N ARG A 256 4.07 4.16 6.07
CA ARG A 256 2.76 4.09 5.40
C ARG A 256 1.92 2.92 5.91
N LYS A 257 2.51 1.71 6.00
CA LYS A 257 1.83 0.50 6.50
C LYS A 257 1.41 0.64 7.96
N GLU A 258 2.28 1.17 8.82
CA GLU A 258 1.96 1.43 10.22
C GLU A 258 0.78 2.41 10.37
N THR A 259 0.77 3.48 9.57
CA THR A 259 -0.32 4.47 9.56
C THR A 259 -1.63 3.86 9.07
N GLU A 260 -1.60 3.06 7.99
CA GLU A 260 -2.76 2.34 7.46
C GLU A 260 -3.34 1.37 8.50
N ASP A 261 -2.49 0.61 9.20
CA ASP A 261 -2.91 -0.33 10.25
C ASP A 261 -3.49 0.39 11.48
N GLN A 262 -2.90 1.51 11.89
CA GLN A 262 -3.44 2.34 12.96
C GLN A 262 -4.82 2.91 12.60
N LEU A 263 -4.96 3.42 11.38
CA LEU A 263 -6.24 3.95 10.87
C LEU A 263 -7.30 2.85 10.83
N ARG A 264 -6.96 1.67 10.31
CA ARG A 264 -7.85 0.52 10.26
C ARG A 264 -8.29 0.08 11.64
N SER A 265 -7.37 0.06 12.61
CA SER A 265 -7.66 -0.27 14.00
C SER A 265 -8.57 0.77 14.67
N ALA A 266 -8.33 2.06 14.40
CA ALA A 266 -9.16 3.15 14.90
C ALA A 266 -10.58 3.09 14.31
N MET A 267 -10.72 2.87 13.00
CA MET A 267 -12.03 2.71 12.35
C MET A 267 -12.80 1.53 12.91
N ARG A 268 -12.14 0.40 13.18
CA ARG A 268 -12.78 -0.76 13.83
C ARG A 268 -13.33 -0.41 15.20
N ARG A 269 -12.53 0.28 16.05
CA ARG A 269 -13.00 0.71 17.40
C ARG A 269 -14.18 1.67 17.33
N VAL A 270 -14.17 2.61 16.40
CA VAL A 270 -15.28 3.55 16.19
C VAL A 270 -16.54 2.80 15.77
N HIS A 271 -16.43 1.85 14.86
CA HIS A 271 -17.56 1.04 14.41
C HIS A 271 -18.15 0.17 15.54
N GLU A 272 -17.29 -0.48 16.33
CA GLU A 272 -17.70 -1.26 17.51
C GLU A 272 -18.42 -0.37 18.54
N GLN A 273 -17.94 0.85 18.76
CA GLN A 273 -18.57 1.80 19.67
C GLN A 273 -19.93 2.27 19.14
N GLN A 274 -20.04 2.56 17.85
CA GLN A 274 -21.32 2.94 17.23
C GLN A 274 -22.39 1.85 17.39
N ILE A 275 -22.04 0.59 17.14
CA ILE A 275 -22.95 -0.55 17.35
C ILE A 275 -23.41 -0.62 18.81
N LYS A 276 -22.50 -0.40 19.76
CA LYS A 276 -22.81 -0.42 21.18
C LYS A 276 -23.74 0.74 21.58
N ASP A 277 -23.48 1.93 21.07
CA ASP A 277 -24.29 3.12 21.37
C ASP A 277 -25.71 2.98 20.76
N GLU A 278 -25.84 2.46 19.56
CA GLU A 278 -27.11 2.16 18.90
C GLU A 278 -27.90 1.09 19.70
N PHE A 279 -27.21 0.04 20.17
CA PHE A 279 -27.81 -0.97 21.03
C PHE A 279 -28.38 -0.34 22.31
N ILE A 280 -27.61 0.50 23.03
CA ILE A 280 -28.07 1.17 24.27
C ILE A 280 -29.25 2.09 23.98
N ALA A 281 -29.23 2.84 22.89
CA ALA A 281 -30.32 3.73 22.51
C ALA A 281 -31.61 2.94 22.23
N THR A 282 -31.51 1.83 21.49
CA THR A 282 -32.65 0.95 21.17
C THR A 282 -33.21 0.29 22.41
N VAL A 283 -32.37 -0.28 23.28
CA VAL A 283 -32.78 -0.84 24.57
C VAL A 283 -33.55 0.19 25.40
N SER A 284 -33.02 1.41 25.51
CA SER A 284 -33.63 2.48 26.27
C SER A 284 -35.04 2.84 25.77
N HIS A 285 -35.19 2.85 24.45
CA HIS A 285 -36.48 3.12 23.79
C HIS A 285 -37.48 1.99 24.04
N GLU A 286 -37.06 0.72 23.83
CA GLU A 286 -37.93 -0.47 24.04
C GLU A 286 -38.34 -0.71 25.48
N LEU A 287 -37.53 -0.31 26.49
CA LEU A 287 -37.87 -0.33 27.89
C LEU A 287 -38.83 0.82 28.28
N ARG A 288 -38.64 2.02 27.69
CA ARG A 288 -39.45 3.21 28.04
C ARG A 288 -40.91 3.05 27.64
N THR A 289 -41.17 2.46 26.46
CA THR A 289 -42.52 2.33 25.89
C THR A 289 -43.47 1.55 26.79
N PRO A 290 -43.17 0.28 27.21
CA PRO A 290 -44.03 -0.48 28.11
C PRO A 290 -44.13 0.18 29.51
N LEU A 291 -43.02 0.75 30.03
CA LEU A 291 -43.03 1.43 31.34
C LEU A 291 -43.97 2.64 31.33
N THR A 292 -43.96 3.44 30.27
CA THR A 292 -44.87 4.60 30.11
C THR A 292 -46.33 4.12 30.06
N SER A 293 -46.61 3.02 29.33
CA SER A 293 -47.97 2.45 29.24
C SER A 293 -48.48 1.92 30.61
N ILE A 294 -47.60 1.22 31.36
CA ILE A 294 -47.91 0.78 32.74
C ILE A 294 -48.26 1.97 33.58
N LYS A 295 -47.38 2.99 33.62
CA LYS A 295 -47.53 4.19 34.44
C LYS A 295 -48.83 4.93 34.09
N ALA A 296 -49.10 5.18 32.80
CA ALA A 296 -50.32 5.86 32.35
C ALA A 296 -51.60 5.11 32.75
N SER A 297 -51.62 3.75 32.58
CA SER A 297 -52.76 2.93 32.97
C SER A 297 -53.04 3.02 34.48
N LEU A 298 -52.00 2.97 35.31
CA LEU A 298 -52.13 3.06 36.79
C LEU A 298 -52.51 4.49 37.22
N GLU A 299 -51.97 5.55 36.60
CA GLU A 299 -52.32 6.95 36.91
C GLU A 299 -53.78 7.25 36.65
N LEU A 300 -54.37 6.73 35.57
CA LEU A 300 -55.79 6.90 35.29
C LEU A 300 -56.69 6.24 36.36
N ILE A 301 -56.30 5.09 36.88
CA ILE A 301 -57.05 4.37 37.93
C ILE A 301 -56.86 5.07 39.29
N ILE A 302 -55.61 5.43 39.65
CA ILE A 302 -55.30 6.03 40.95
C ILE A 302 -55.83 7.47 41.02
N GLY A 303 -55.74 8.23 39.93
CA GLY A 303 -56.17 9.61 39.84
C GLY A 303 -57.72 9.81 39.88
N GLY A 304 -58.46 8.71 39.94
CA GLY A 304 -59.93 8.77 40.08
C GLY A 304 -60.64 9.17 38.75
N ALA A 305 -59.92 9.22 37.63
CA ALA A 305 -60.50 9.52 36.31
C ALA A 305 -61.43 8.39 35.82
N ILE A 306 -61.29 7.20 36.38
CA ILE A 306 -62.05 5.98 36.02
C ILE A 306 -62.51 5.30 37.32
N ASP A 307 -63.79 4.87 37.35
CA ASP A 307 -64.30 4.10 38.46
C ASP A 307 -63.55 2.75 38.57
N LYS A 308 -62.98 2.48 39.73
CA LYS A 308 -62.18 1.28 40.03
C LYS A 308 -62.95 -0.04 39.86
N LYS A 309 -64.28 -0.01 39.82
CA LYS A 309 -65.16 -1.17 39.59
C LYS A 309 -65.67 -1.22 38.15
N SER A 310 -65.18 -0.40 37.27
CA SER A 310 -65.63 -0.39 35.86
C SER A 310 -64.85 -1.40 35.00
N SER A 311 -65.47 -1.84 33.94
CA SER A 311 -64.80 -2.67 32.90
C SER A 311 -63.61 -1.94 32.27
N GLN A 312 -63.57 -0.60 32.31
CA GLN A 312 -62.45 0.21 31.86
C GLN A 312 -61.24 0.09 32.79
N ALA A 313 -61.48 -0.02 34.12
CA ALA A 313 -60.41 -0.24 35.09
C ALA A 313 -59.78 -1.63 34.87
N ASP A 314 -60.59 -2.66 34.65
CA ASP A 314 -60.11 -4.01 34.34
C ASP A 314 -59.29 -4.05 33.02
N MET A 315 -59.72 -3.29 32.02
CA MET A 315 -58.97 -3.17 30.78
C MET A 315 -57.60 -2.50 30.99
N LEU A 316 -57.52 -1.42 31.78
CA LEU A 316 -56.25 -0.73 32.10
C LEU A 316 -55.32 -1.62 32.93
N ILE A 317 -55.85 -2.37 33.89
CA ILE A 317 -55.08 -3.33 34.69
C ILE A 317 -54.50 -4.41 33.74
N ASN A 318 -55.28 -4.92 32.83
CA ASN A 318 -54.81 -5.91 31.84
C ASN A 318 -53.72 -5.32 30.91
N ILE A 319 -53.85 -4.05 30.50
CA ILE A 319 -52.83 -3.37 29.70
C ILE A 319 -51.54 -3.23 30.55
N ALA A 320 -51.62 -2.82 31.78
CA ALA A 320 -50.47 -2.69 32.67
C ALA A 320 -49.79 -4.06 32.90
N HIS A 321 -50.58 -5.11 33.15
CA HIS A 321 -50.07 -6.47 33.34
C HIS A 321 -49.33 -6.99 32.11
N LYS A 322 -49.95 -6.90 30.91
CA LYS A 322 -49.32 -7.33 29.66
C LYS A 322 -48.01 -6.58 29.35
N ASN A 323 -47.95 -5.26 29.70
CA ASN A 323 -46.70 -4.50 29.49
C ASN A 323 -45.65 -4.83 30.57
N SER A 324 -46.04 -5.25 31.78
CA SER A 324 -45.12 -5.76 32.78
C SER A 324 -44.49 -7.10 32.36
N ASP A 325 -45.28 -8.02 31.79
CA ASP A 325 -44.80 -9.30 31.28
C ASP A 325 -43.81 -9.06 30.10
N ARG A 326 -44.18 -8.12 29.20
CA ARG A 326 -43.30 -7.73 28.09
C ARG A 326 -41.97 -7.13 28.56
N LEU A 327 -42.01 -6.30 29.62
CA LEU A 327 -40.81 -5.69 30.21
C LEU A 327 -39.89 -6.74 30.83
N LEU A 328 -40.46 -7.71 31.57
CA LEU A 328 -39.70 -8.84 32.12
C LEU A 328 -39.03 -9.68 31.05
N LEU A 329 -39.74 -9.96 29.93
CA LEU A 329 -39.18 -10.68 28.81
C LEU A 329 -38.00 -9.91 28.19
N LEU A 330 -38.16 -8.60 27.96
CA LEU A 330 -37.08 -7.74 27.42
C LEU A 330 -35.85 -7.72 28.31
N ILE A 331 -36.05 -7.60 29.65
CA ILE A 331 -34.93 -7.61 30.59
C ILE A 331 -34.20 -8.96 30.55
N ASN A 332 -34.92 -10.07 30.54
CA ASN A 332 -34.32 -11.41 30.44
C ASN A 332 -33.56 -11.61 29.12
N ASP A 333 -34.12 -11.16 27.99
CA ASP A 333 -33.47 -11.20 26.70
C ASP A 333 -32.16 -10.40 26.69
N ILE A 334 -32.15 -9.19 27.28
CA ILE A 334 -30.95 -8.34 27.41
C ILE A 334 -29.89 -9.01 28.30
N LEU A 335 -30.31 -9.63 29.43
CA LEU A 335 -29.39 -10.35 30.29
C LEU A 335 -28.78 -11.58 29.58
N ASP A 336 -29.60 -12.31 28.82
CA ASP A 336 -29.11 -13.45 28.03
C ASP A 336 -28.10 -12.99 26.98
N ILE A 337 -28.36 -11.91 26.22
CA ILE A 337 -27.39 -11.32 25.26
C ILE A 337 -26.10 -10.93 25.99
N SER A 338 -26.20 -10.25 27.12
CA SER A 338 -25.00 -9.83 27.87
C SER A 338 -24.16 -11.03 28.34
N LYS A 339 -24.81 -12.13 28.74
CA LYS A 339 -24.12 -13.37 29.13
C LYS A 339 -23.46 -14.07 27.91
N ILE A 340 -24.12 -14.06 26.76
CA ILE A 340 -23.62 -14.64 25.53
C ILE A 340 -22.39 -13.84 25.05
N GLU A 341 -22.50 -12.50 24.96
CA GLU A 341 -21.41 -11.63 24.49
C GLU A 341 -20.17 -11.64 25.39
N SER A 342 -20.39 -11.86 26.70
CA SER A 342 -19.28 -11.96 27.66
C SER A 342 -18.74 -13.37 27.83
N GLU A 343 -19.20 -14.33 27.03
CA GLU A 343 -18.84 -15.77 27.10
C GLU A 343 -19.11 -16.37 28.53
N LYS A 344 -20.00 -15.75 29.29
CA LYS A 344 -20.32 -16.19 30.67
C LYS A 344 -21.55 -17.06 30.77
N MET A 345 -22.22 -17.33 29.64
CA MET A 345 -23.38 -18.24 29.63
C MET A 345 -22.88 -19.67 29.85
N GLN A 346 -23.35 -20.28 30.96
CA GLN A 346 -23.04 -21.67 31.28
C GLN A 346 -24.08 -22.58 30.64
N PHE A 347 -23.65 -23.70 30.11
CA PHE A 347 -24.51 -24.70 29.48
C PHE A 347 -24.35 -26.05 30.24
N ASN A 348 -25.45 -26.57 30.71
CA ASN A 348 -25.50 -27.90 31.33
C ASN A 348 -25.91 -28.94 30.26
N ARG A 349 -24.94 -29.36 29.44
CA ARG A 349 -25.21 -30.28 28.34
C ARG A 349 -25.51 -31.68 28.85
N GLN A 350 -26.52 -32.31 28.27
CA GLN A 350 -26.97 -33.66 28.57
C GLN A 350 -27.30 -34.41 27.29
N ASP A 351 -27.19 -35.72 27.32
CA ASP A 351 -27.63 -36.58 26.23
C ASP A 351 -29.12 -36.77 26.32
N ILE A 352 -29.88 -36.21 25.34
CA ILE A 352 -31.34 -36.30 25.35
C ILE A 352 -31.83 -37.02 24.11
N ARG A 353 -32.99 -37.70 24.24
CA ARG A 353 -33.77 -38.22 23.11
C ARG A 353 -34.59 -37.09 22.51
N VAL A 354 -34.49 -36.93 21.20
CA VAL A 354 -35.14 -35.80 20.51
C VAL A 354 -36.66 -35.90 20.54
N LYS A 355 -37.24 -37.10 20.39
CA LYS A 355 -38.70 -37.26 20.32
C LYS A 355 -39.40 -36.87 21.60
N PRO A 356 -39.05 -37.40 22.81
CA PRO A 356 -39.68 -36.99 24.06
C PRO A 356 -39.49 -35.49 24.35
N PHE A 357 -38.34 -34.94 24.01
CA PHE A 357 -38.07 -33.51 24.14
C PHE A 357 -39.04 -32.66 23.29
N LEU A 358 -39.26 -33.04 22.00
CA LEU A 358 -40.16 -32.30 21.14
C LEU A 358 -41.65 -32.48 21.57
N GLU A 359 -42.02 -33.62 22.09
CA GLU A 359 -43.36 -33.85 22.64
C GLU A 359 -43.62 -32.94 23.85
N THR A 360 -42.61 -32.76 24.75
CA THR A 360 -42.66 -31.80 25.84
C THR A 360 -42.73 -30.38 25.32
N ALA A 361 -41.90 -30.01 24.33
CA ALA A 361 -41.93 -28.68 23.75
C ALA A 361 -43.30 -28.33 23.13
N ILE A 362 -43.93 -29.28 22.46
CA ILE A 362 -45.30 -29.10 21.94
C ILE A 362 -46.30 -28.90 23.05
N PHE A 363 -46.24 -29.71 24.09
CA PHE A 363 -47.14 -29.61 25.25
C PHE A 363 -47.01 -28.25 25.96
N ASP A 364 -45.80 -27.82 26.27
CA ASP A 364 -45.53 -26.56 27.00
C ASP A 364 -45.97 -25.33 26.19
N ASN A 365 -45.95 -25.41 24.88
CA ASN A 365 -46.34 -24.33 23.97
C ASN A 365 -47.81 -24.40 23.49
N GLN A 366 -48.64 -25.35 24.00
CA GLN A 366 -50.03 -25.50 23.58
C GLN A 366 -50.87 -24.22 23.75
N ALA A 367 -50.64 -23.46 24.83
CA ALA A 367 -51.29 -22.17 25.07
C ALA A 367 -51.07 -21.14 23.95
N TYR A 368 -49.90 -21.14 23.32
CA TYR A 368 -49.67 -20.31 22.12
C TYR A 368 -50.46 -20.77 20.93
N ALA A 369 -50.57 -22.09 20.70
CA ALA A 369 -51.37 -22.67 19.64
C ALA A 369 -52.82 -22.26 19.76
N GLU A 370 -53.41 -22.41 20.97
CA GLU A 370 -54.81 -22.05 21.25
C GLU A 370 -55.05 -20.54 21.06
N LYS A 371 -54.14 -19.69 21.56
CA LYS A 371 -54.26 -18.24 21.47
C LYS A 371 -54.28 -17.77 19.99
N HIS A 372 -53.48 -18.40 19.14
CA HIS A 372 -53.37 -18.02 17.72
C HIS A 372 -54.20 -18.91 16.80
N GLN A 373 -55.06 -19.83 17.35
CA GLN A 373 -55.96 -20.73 16.64
C GLN A 373 -55.19 -21.59 15.61
N VAL A 374 -54.03 -22.13 15.98
CA VAL A 374 -53.24 -23.08 15.19
C VAL A 374 -53.09 -24.39 15.92
N LYS A 375 -52.65 -25.44 15.22
CA LYS A 375 -52.34 -26.76 15.80
C LYS A 375 -50.86 -27.07 15.63
N PHE A 376 -50.14 -27.47 16.69
CA PHE A 376 -48.84 -28.08 16.60
C PHE A 376 -48.95 -29.57 16.33
N ILE A 377 -48.20 -30.09 15.38
CA ILE A 377 -48.17 -31.50 15.04
C ILE A 377 -46.71 -31.96 14.91
N LEU A 378 -46.38 -33.07 15.62
CA LEU A 378 -45.13 -33.79 15.39
C LEU A 378 -45.30 -34.70 14.17
N LYS A 379 -44.73 -34.31 13.03
CA LYS A 379 -44.92 -35.00 11.75
C LYS A 379 -43.99 -36.20 11.56
N GLN A 380 -42.71 -35.98 11.85
CA GLN A 380 -41.66 -36.99 11.71
C GLN A 380 -40.63 -36.81 12.81
N CYS A 381 -40.37 -37.86 13.58
CA CYS A 381 -39.29 -37.89 14.56
C CYS A 381 -38.94 -39.34 14.90
N PRO A 382 -37.88 -39.94 14.30
CA PRO A 382 -37.43 -41.27 14.67
C PRO A 382 -37.00 -41.34 16.13
N ASP A 383 -37.33 -42.45 16.82
CA ASP A 383 -36.97 -42.67 18.23
C ASP A 383 -35.47 -42.83 18.48
N SER A 384 -34.71 -43.07 17.40
CA SER A 384 -33.27 -43.32 17.44
C SER A 384 -32.39 -42.05 17.44
N LEU A 385 -32.99 -40.86 17.47
CA LEU A 385 -32.25 -39.60 17.43
C LEU A 385 -31.85 -39.14 18.85
N TYR A 386 -30.54 -38.97 19.06
CA TYR A 386 -29.95 -38.45 20.30
C TYR A 386 -29.04 -37.26 19.99
N ILE A 387 -29.03 -36.27 20.87
CA ILE A 387 -28.20 -35.05 20.78
C ILE A 387 -27.68 -34.71 22.15
N ASN A 388 -26.50 -34.05 22.21
CA ASN A 388 -25.88 -33.54 23.45
C ASN A 388 -26.08 -32.02 23.55
N VAL A 389 -27.02 -31.60 24.37
CA VAL A 389 -27.44 -30.19 24.48
C VAL A 389 -27.83 -29.86 25.92
N ASP A 390 -27.95 -28.57 26.22
CA ASP A 390 -28.64 -28.09 27.40
C ASP A 390 -30.16 -28.07 27.11
N PRO A 391 -30.97 -28.92 27.79
CA PRO A 391 -32.39 -29.06 27.47
C PRO A 391 -33.18 -27.76 27.73
N ASP A 392 -32.84 -27.00 28.77
CA ASP A 392 -33.56 -25.78 29.13
C ASP A 392 -33.30 -24.68 28.09
N ARG A 393 -32.06 -24.56 27.63
CA ARG A 393 -31.70 -23.61 26.59
C ARG A 393 -32.24 -24.01 25.20
N LEU A 394 -32.25 -25.30 24.88
CA LEU A 394 -32.89 -25.75 23.65
C LEU A 394 -34.41 -25.59 23.70
N MET A 395 -35.04 -25.76 24.89
CA MET A 395 -36.47 -25.49 25.08
C MET A 395 -36.78 -23.99 24.88
N GLN A 396 -35.93 -23.10 25.33
CA GLN A 396 -36.04 -21.66 25.06
C GLN A 396 -36.00 -21.35 23.53
N VAL A 397 -35.12 -22.02 22.79
CA VAL A 397 -35.07 -21.91 21.33
C VAL A 397 -36.35 -22.45 20.67
N MET A 398 -36.79 -23.63 21.05
CA MET A 398 -38.02 -24.24 20.52
C MET A 398 -39.26 -23.39 20.81
N SER A 399 -39.40 -22.89 22.03
CA SER A 399 -40.52 -22.00 22.41
C SER A 399 -40.53 -20.71 21.60
N ASN A 400 -39.35 -20.12 21.34
CA ASN A 400 -39.27 -18.96 20.47
C ASN A 400 -39.66 -19.26 19.01
N LEU A 401 -39.17 -20.38 18.42
CA LEU A 401 -39.52 -20.77 17.05
C LEU A 401 -40.98 -21.11 16.92
N MET A 402 -41.55 -21.91 17.86
CA MET A 402 -42.92 -22.31 17.85
C MET A 402 -43.90 -21.15 18.09
N SER A 403 -43.60 -20.25 19.02
CA SER A 403 -44.41 -19.05 19.24
C SER A 403 -44.39 -18.10 18.02
N ASN A 404 -43.27 -17.97 17.35
CA ASN A 404 -43.16 -17.20 16.10
C ASN A 404 -44.00 -17.88 14.98
N ALA A 405 -43.88 -19.19 14.82
CA ALA A 405 -44.65 -19.94 13.82
C ALA A 405 -46.16 -19.81 14.09
N ALA A 406 -46.62 -19.93 15.34
CA ALA A 406 -48.02 -19.72 15.72
C ALA A 406 -48.53 -18.31 15.42
N LYS A 407 -47.71 -17.30 15.76
CA LYS A 407 -48.05 -15.87 15.64
C LYS A 407 -48.18 -15.43 14.16
N PHE A 408 -47.34 -15.97 13.26
CA PHE A 408 -47.30 -15.58 11.86
C PHE A 408 -48.07 -16.48 10.92
N SER A 409 -48.58 -17.59 11.43
CA SER A 409 -49.45 -18.52 10.67
C SER A 409 -50.83 -17.97 10.46
N ASN A 410 -51.49 -18.47 9.43
CA ASN A 410 -52.92 -18.23 9.21
C ASN A 410 -53.75 -18.94 10.27
N GLN A 411 -54.92 -18.39 10.66
CA GLN A 411 -55.84 -19.03 11.57
C GLN A 411 -56.30 -20.42 11.05
N ASN A 412 -56.50 -21.34 11.97
CA ASN A 412 -56.87 -22.74 11.70
C ASN A 412 -55.82 -23.51 10.85
N SER A 413 -54.61 -23.01 10.77
CA SER A 413 -53.52 -23.72 10.09
C SER A 413 -52.77 -24.68 11.03
N VAL A 414 -51.88 -25.46 10.46
CA VAL A 414 -51.03 -26.42 11.17
C VAL A 414 -49.59 -25.94 11.10
N VAL A 415 -48.94 -25.91 12.25
CA VAL A 415 -47.49 -25.76 12.37
C VAL A 415 -46.88 -27.13 12.57
N GLU A 416 -46.06 -27.56 11.61
CA GLU A 416 -45.42 -28.86 11.60
C GLU A 416 -44.09 -28.83 12.27
N ILE A 417 -43.86 -29.71 13.26
CA ILE A 417 -42.57 -29.92 13.91
C ILE A 417 -42.03 -31.25 13.42
N SER A 418 -40.77 -31.31 13.02
CA SER A 418 -40.15 -32.55 12.56
C SER A 418 -38.68 -32.62 13.03
N ALA A 419 -38.19 -33.86 13.15
CA ALA A 419 -36.76 -34.10 13.35
C ALA A 419 -36.32 -35.29 12.52
N TYR A 420 -35.18 -35.16 11.84
CA TYR A 420 -34.65 -36.23 10.98
C TYR A 420 -33.12 -36.07 10.87
N LYS A 421 -32.46 -37.17 10.45
CA LYS A 421 -31.03 -37.20 10.26
C LYS A 421 -30.67 -36.53 8.90
N VAL A 422 -29.73 -35.65 8.90
CA VAL A 422 -29.09 -35.05 7.72
C VAL A 422 -27.59 -35.21 7.90
N ASP A 423 -26.95 -36.01 7.09
CA ASP A 423 -25.55 -36.37 7.17
C ASP A 423 -25.14 -36.82 8.59
N ASN A 424 -24.32 -36.05 9.28
CA ASN A 424 -23.86 -36.30 10.65
C ASN A 424 -24.58 -35.42 11.68
N SER A 425 -25.74 -34.86 11.34
CA SER A 425 -26.54 -33.98 12.18
C SER A 425 -27.97 -34.44 12.31
N VAL A 426 -28.63 -34.04 13.38
CA VAL A 426 -30.07 -34.04 13.54
C VAL A 426 -30.62 -32.69 13.18
N ARG A 427 -31.48 -32.62 12.18
CA ARG A 427 -32.24 -31.42 11.86
C ARG A 427 -33.56 -31.45 12.59
N ILE A 428 -33.83 -30.41 13.40
CA ILE A 428 -35.12 -30.15 14.02
C ILE A 428 -35.73 -28.95 13.27
N ALA A 429 -36.90 -29.13 12.68
CA ALA A 429 -37.55 -28.09 11.87
C ALA A 429 -38.91 -27.72 12.41
N VAL A 430 -39.26 -26.44 12.38
CA VAL A 430 -40.56 -25.85 12.68
C VAL A 430 -41.04 -25.15 11.42
N SER A 431 -42.08 -25.67 10.80
CA SER A 431 -42.63 -25.19 9.52
C SER A 431 -44.01 -24.60 9.70
N ASP A 432 -44.21 -23.37 9.24
CA ASP A 432 -45.49 -22.65 9.25
C ASP A 432 -46.02 -22.39 7.84
N LYS A 433 -47.33 -22.17 7.72
CA LYS A 433 -48.03 -21.75 6.50
C LYS A 433 -48.57 -20.33 6.63
N GLY A 434 -47.65 -19.43 7.08
CA GLY A 434 -47.98 -18.05 7.26
C GLY A 434 -47.59 -17.14 6.08
N ARG A 435 -47.48 -15.86 6.36
CA ARG A 435 -47.14 -14.85 5.35
C ARG A 435 -45.71 -14.94 4.79
N GLY A 436 -44.85 -15.76 5.41
CA GLY A 436 -43.43 -15.82 5.04
C GLY A 436 -42.66 -14.57 5.43
N ILE A 437 -41.41 -14.49 4.97
CA ILE A 437 -40.46 -13.41 5.26
C ILE A 437 -40.15 -12.67 3.96
N PRO A 438 -40.36 -11.33 3.89
CA PRO A 438 -40.02 -10.53 2.74
C PRO A 438 -38.53 -10.65 2.36
N ASN A 439 -38.19 -10.61 1.08
CA ASN A 439 -36.86 -10.88 0.56
C ASN A 439 -35.82 -9.87 1.07
N ASP A 440 -36.19 -8.59 1.20
CA ASP A 440 -35.38 -7.49 1.73
C ASP A 440 -35.09 -7.63 3.22
N PHE A 441 -35.92 -8.40 3.94
CA PHE A 441 -35.78 -8.65 5.37
C PHE A 441 -34.99 -9.94 5.69
N GLN A 442 -34.90 -10.87 4.76
CA GLN A 442 -34.30 -12.20 4.99
C GLN A 442 -32.85 -12.11 5.50
N ASN A 443 -32.04 -11.17 5.00
CA ASN A 443 -30.64 -10.99 5.42
C ASN A 443 -30.50 -10.45 6.85
N ARG A 444 -31.58 -9.96 7.45
CA ARG A 444 -31.58 -9.29 8.76
C ARG A 444 -32.43 -10.00 9.82
N VAL A 445 -32.96 -11.16 9.51
CA VAL A 445 -33.89 -11.93 10.40
C VAL A 445 -33.27 -12.23 11.77
N PHE A 446 -31.97 -12.45 11.81
CA PHE A 446 -31.21 -12.75 13.03
C PHE A 446 -30.53 -11.55 13.68
N ASP A 447 -30.67 -10.32 13.13
CA ASP A 447 -30.12 -9.13 13.73
C ASP A 447 -30.89 -8.72 14.98
N LYS A 448 -30.20 -8.01 15.90
CA LYS A 448 -30.83 -7.55 17.16
C LYS A 448 -31.90 -6.49 16.88
N PHE A 449 -33.03 -6.59 17.61
CA PHE A 449 -34.18 -5.65 17.53
C PHE A 449 -34.83 -5.56 16.14
N THR A 450 -34.59 -6.51 15.28
CA THR A 450 -35.11 -6.46 13.92
C THR A 450 -36.53 -7.01 13.88
N GLN A 451 -37.46 -6.26 13.30
CA GLN A 451 -38.86 -6.65 13.08
C GLN A 451 -39.23 -6.29 11.64
N ALA A 452 -39.97 -7.18 10.95
CA ALA A 452 -40.49 -6.86 9.63
C ALA A 452 -41.55 -5.76 9.79
N ASP A 453 -41.34 -4.60 9.16
CA ASP A 453 -42.30 -3.51 9.13
C ASP A 453 -43.63 -3.98 8.51
N THR A 454 -44.66 -4.06 9.32
CA THR A 454 -46.00 -4.20 8.87
C THR A 454 -46.87 -3.06 9.39
N SER A 455 -47.65 -2.50 8.51
CA SER A 455 -48.53 -1.36 8.75
C SER A 455 -49.56 -1.56 9.89
N ASP A 456 -49.69 -2.77 10.40
CA ASP A 456 -50.53 -3.11 11.57
C ASP A 456 -49.71 -3.15 12.87
N LYS A 457 -49.29 -1.96 13.33
CA LYS A 457 -48.51 -1.76 14.56
C LYS A 457 -49.20 -2.16 15.88
N ARG A 458 -50.43 -2.64 15.86
CA ARG A 458 -51.22 -2.81 17.11
C ARG A 458 -51.17 -4.20 17.73
N GLU A 459 -50.73 -5.25 17.04
CA GLU A 459 -50.79 -6.64 17.60
C GLU A 459 -49.47 -7.42 17.61
N MET A 460 -48.36 -6.84 17.21
CA MET A 460 -47.08 -7.57 17.11
C MET A 460 -46.21 -7.39 18.36
N ASN A 461 -46.49 -8.15 19.43
CA ASN A 461 -45.68 -8.23 20.65
C ASN A 461 -44.46 -9.14 20.41
N GLY A 462 -43.32 -8.59 20.03
CA GLY A 462 -42.04 -9.28 20.03
C GLY A 462 -40.94 -8.32 20.45
N THR A 463 -39.84 -8.81 21.02
CA THR A 463 -38.70 -8.01 21.43
C THR A 463 -37.73 -7.75 20.25
N GLY A 464 -37.82 -8.57 19.18
CA GLY A 464 -36.83 -8.58 18.09
C GLY A 464 -35.47 -9.17 18.51
N LEU A 465 -35.38 -9.75 19.71
CA LEU A 465 -34.16 -10.36 20.25
C LEU A 465 -34.20 -11.89 20.21
N GLY A 466 -35.40 -12.48 20.20
CA GLY A 466 -35.58 -13.93 20.35
C GLY A 466 -34.82 -14.77 19.31
N LEU A 467 -34.90 -14.42 18.02
CA LEU A 467 -34.19 -15.16 16.97
C LEU A 467 -32.67 -14.98 17.07
N HIS A 468 -32.19 -13.80 17.46
CA HIS A 468 -30.77 -13.56 17.73
C HIS A 468 -30.26 -14.44 18.88
N ILE A 469 -30.99 -14.47 19.99
CA ILE A 469 -30.68 -15.31 21.16
C ILE A 469 -30.73 -16.80 20.77
N SER A 470 -31.76 -17.21 20.02
CA SER A 470 -31.89 -18.60 19.55
C SER A 470 -30.70 -19.02 18.71
N LYS A 471 -30.26 -18.17 17.78
CA LYS A 471 -29.08 -18.43 16.94
C LYS A 471 -27.84 -18.59 17.80
N ALA A 472 -27.60 -17.68 18.74
CA ALA A 472 -26.44 -17.73 19.62
C ALA A 472 -26.45 -18.98 20.53
N ILE A 473 -27.60 -19.37 21.08
CA ILE A 473 -27.73 -20.62 21.88
C ILE A 473 -27.38 -21.84 21.02
N VAL A 474 -27.89 -21.92 19.78
CA VAL A 474 -27.61 -23.05 18.88
C VAL A 474 -26.14 -23.09 18.48
N GLU A 475 -25.54 -21.96 18.14
CA GLU A 475 -24.12 -21.85 17.82
C GLU A 475 -23.23 -22.27 19.00
N GLN A 476 -23.59 -21.91 20.22
CA GLN A 476 -22.91 -22.39 21.44
C GLN A 476 -23.04 -23.89 21.66
N HIS A 477 -24.03 -24.56 21.07
CA HIS A 477 -24.14 -26.02 21.01
C HIS A 477 -23.41 -26.65 19.82
N ASN A 478 -22.57 -25.89 19.10
CA ASN A 478 -21.89 -26.28 17.88
C ASN A 478 -22.87 -26.68 16.76
N GLY A 479 -24.05 -26.08 16.77
CA GLY A 479 -25.10 -26.27 15.76
C GLY A 479 -25.23 -25.04 14.86
N ALA A 480 -26.21 -25.10 13.96
CA ALA A 480 -26.59 -24.00 13.08
C ALA A 480 -28.10 -23.78 13.10
N LEU A 481 -28.55 -22.53 13.22
CA LEU A 481 -29.94 -22.12 13.04
C LEU A 481 -30.07 -21.41 11.70
N SER A 482 -30.95 -21.92 10.85
CA SER A 482 -31.22 -21.40 9.50
C SER A 482 -32.70 -21.39 9.19
N PHE A 483 -33.11 -20.85 8.04
CA PHE A 483 -34.49 -20.85 7.62
C PHE A 483 -34.61 -20.92 6.09
N ILE A 484 -35.78 -21.37 5.62
CA ILE A 484 -36.23 -21.28 4.24
C ILE A 484 -37.59 -20.58 4.29
N SER A 485 -37.77 -19.52 3.53
CA SER A 485 -39.04 -18.80 3.51
C SER A 485 -39.35 -18.25 2.14
N THR A 486 -40.62 -18.29 1.81
CA THR A 486 -41.15 -17.71 0.58
C THR A 486 -42.32 -16.79 0.97
N PRO A 487 -42.32 -15.53 0.55
CA PRO A 487 -43.43 -14.62 0.82
C PRO A 487 -44.78 -15.28 0.44
N ASP A 488 -45.76 -15.13 1.33
CA ASP A 488 -47.15 -15.67 1.22
C ASP A 488 -47.29 -17.19 1.16
N LYS A 489 -46.19 -17.94 1.41
CA LYS A 489 -46.20 -19.40 1.43
C LYS A 489 -45.79 -20.01 2.78
N GLY A 490 -45.24 -19.19 3.69
CA GLY A 490 -44.79 -19.61 4.99
C GLY A 490 -43.28 -19.67 5.14
N SER A 491 -42.83 -20.13 6.31
CA SER A 491 -41.42 -20.26 6.66
C SER A 491 -41.14 -21.59 7.33
N GLU A 492 -39.94 -22.09 7.15
CA GLU A 492 -39.41 -23.23 7.88
C GLU A 492 -38.08 -22.77 8.56
N PHE A 493 -38.10 -22.74 9.88
CA PHE A 493 -36.90 -22.55 10.66
C PHE A 493 -36.37 -23.90 11.10
N TYR A 494 -35.08 -24.15 10.95
CA TYR A 494 -34.46 -25.41 11.33
C TYR A 494 -33.14 -25.24 12.06
N ILE A 495 -32.91 -26.19 12.97
CA ILE A 495 -31.73 -26.29 13.81
C ILE A 495 -31.00 -27.56 13.42
N ASP A 496 -29.73 -27.45 13.06
CA ASP A 496 -28.83 -28.58 12.81
C ASP A 496 -27.90 -28.76 14.02
N LEU A 497 -27.99 -29.91 14.69
CA LEU A 497 -27.18 -30.27 15.86
C LEU A 497 -26.46 -31.59 15.61
N SER A 498 -25.24 -31.75 16.13
CA SER A 498 -24.45 -32.99 15.97
C SER A 498 -25.23 -34.19 16.53
N ILE A 499 -25.37 -35.25 15.74
CA ILE A 499 -25.99 -36.51 16.19
C ILE A 499 -25.04 -37.25 17.13
N LEU A 500 -25.58 -37.80 18.21
CA LEU A 500 -24.83 -38.77 18.99
C LEU A 500 -25.04 -40.16 18.35
N GLU A 501 -23.95 -40.74 17.82
CA GLU A 501 -23.96 -42.12 17.41
C GLU A 501 -24.13 -43.01 18.64
N GLY A 502 -25.21 -43.76 18.71
CA GLY A 502 -25.58 -44.50 19.88
C GLY A 502 -24.54 -45.55 20.31
N SER A 503 -23.87 -45.28 21.40
CA SER A 503 -23.36 -46.37 22.23
C SER A 503 -24.39 -46.71 23.28
N HIS A 504 -25.24 -47.73 23.00
CA HIS A 504 -26.00 -48.39 24.02
C HIS A 504 -25.08 -49.00 25.07
N LYS A 505 -24.67 -48.21 26.08
CA LYS A 505 -24.27 -48.74 27.37
C LYS A 505 -25.53 -48.67 28.27
N GLY A 506 -26.28 -49.72 28.23
CA GLY A 506 -27.33 -49.96 29.21
C GLY A 506 -26.71 -49.96 30.62
N HIS A 507 -26.98 -48.95 31.39
CA HIS A 507 -26.92 -49.08 32.83
C HIS A 507 -28.23 -49.76 33.28
N HIS A 508 -28.20 -51.12 33.31
CA HIS A 508 -29.04 -51.86 34.25
C HIS A 508 -28.42 -51.65 35.64
N SER A 509 -29.00 -50.80 36.47
CA SER A 509 -28.83 -50.81 37.90
C SER A 509 -29.83 -51.84 38.50
N GLU A 510 -29.25 -52.87 39.07
CA GLU A 510 -29.94 -53.70 40.04
C GLU A 510 -30.34 -52.88 41.26
#